data_f4c0239bf5f8fd2bfea348bf3e81aa85
#
_entry.id   f4c0239bf5f8fd2bfea348bf3e81aa85
#
_cell.length_a   1.000
_cell.length_b   1.000
_cell.length_c   1.000
_cell.angle_alpha   90.00
_cell.angle_beta   90.00
_cell.angle_gamma   90.00
#
_symmetry.space_group_name_H-M   'P 1'
#
loop_
_entity.id
_entity.type
_entity.pdbx_description
1 polymer ?
#
loop_
_entity_poly.entity_id
_entity_poly.type
_entity_poly.pdbx_seq_one_letter_code
_entity_poly.pdbx_strand_id
1 'polypeptide(L)'
;MKVIILMTSGPRTPWRCASPFYIAALMAANEADVEIFFNMDGTRLLKKGVAERIVPGEPNCLSPNGKKLKTVYDFIKDAKQAGVKFYSCKQAIDSLGYKPEDLIPELDGVFPASEFALRAMEADKVLTF
;
A
#
# COMPACT_ATOMS: atom_id res chain seq x y z
N MET A 1 2.14 16.99 10.40
CA MET A 1 0.76 16.51 10.11
C MET A 1 0.79 15.00 9.99
N LYS A 2 -0.12 14.34 10.65
CA LYS A 2 -0.28 12.89 10.61
C LYS A 2 -1.36 12.51 9.60
N VAL A 3 -0.99 11.70 8.60
CA VAL A 3 -1.92 11.22 7.58
C VAL A 3 -1.96 9.69 7.63
N ILE A 4 -3.16 9.13 7.66
CA ILE A 4 -3.36 7.70 7.57
C ILE A 4 -4.15 7.39 6.30
N ILE A 5 -3.69 6.41 5.54
CA ILE A 5 -4.37 5.92 4.35
C ILE A 5 -4.84 4.50 4.62
N LEU A 6 -6.15 4.28 4.50
CA LEU A 6 -6.73 2.95 4.52
C LEU A 6 -6.78 2.43 3.08
N MET A 7 -6.04 1.37 2.80
CA MET A 7 -5.99 0.79 1.46
C MET A 7 -6.68 -0.57 1.44
N THR A 8 -7.85 -0.61 0.81
CA THR A 8 -8.62 -1.84 0.61
C THR A 8 -8.52 -2.34 -0.83
N SER A 9 -8.03 -1.51 -1.75
CA SER A 9 -7.81 -1.89 -3.14
C SER A 9 -6.58 -2.80 -3.28
N GLY A 10 -6.67 -3.77 -4.17
CA GLY A 10 -5.63 -4.77 -4.33
C GLY A 10 -5.65 -5.38 -5.73
N PRO A 11 -5.19 -6.63 -5.88
CA PRO A 11 -5.05 -7.27 -7.20
C PRO A 11 -6.33 -7.31 -8.04
N ARG A 12 -7.50 -7.26 -7.41
CA ARG A 12 -8.79 -7.28 -8.14
C ARG A 12 -9.13 -5.95 -8.77
N THR A 13 -8.52 -4.87 -8.32
CA THR A 13 -8.72 -3.52 -8.85
C THR A 13 -7.37 -2.87 -9.13
N PRO A 14 -6.59 -3.43 -10.07
CA PRO A 14 -5.20 -3.00 -10.27
C PRO A 14 -5.08 -1.52 -10.64
N TRP A 15 -6.07 -0.97 -11.35
CA TRP A 15 -6.09 0.46 -11.72
C TRP A 15 -6.19 1.40 -10.52
N ARG A 16 -6.51 0.90 -9.33
CA ARG A 16 -6.60 1.69 -8.10
C ARG A 16 -5.35 1.61 -7.23
N CYS A 17 -4.34 0.87 -7.66
CA CYS A 17 -3.21 0.52 -6.80
C CYS A 17 -1.98 1.41 -6.98
N ALA A 18 -2.01 2.43 -7.83
CA ALA A 18 -0.90 3.37 -7.97
C ALA A 18 -1.09 4.62 -7.10
N SER A 19 -2.29 5.23 -7.18
CA SER A 19 -2.57 6.51 -6.53
C SER A 19 -2.29 6.54 -5.03
N PRO A 20 -2.67 5.52 -4.23
CA PRO A 20 -2.39 5.57 -2.80
C PRO A 20 -0.90 5.74 -2.49
N PHE A 21 -0.05 5.02 -3.18
CA PHE A 21 1.41 5.09 -2.97
C PHE A 21 1.99 6.39 -3.48
N TYR A 22 1.55 6.84 -4.65
CA TYR A 22 2.03 8.08 -5.24
C TYR A 22 1.67 9.29 -4.39
N ILE A 23 0.42 9.36 -3.95
CA ILE A 23 -0.07 10.44 -3.08
C ILE A 23 0.64 10.40 -1.73
N ALA A 24 0.81 9.21 -1.15
CA ALA A 24 1.53 9.05 0.11
C ALA A 24 2.97 9.56 0.00
N ALA A 25 3.67 9.21 -1.07
CA ALA A 25 5.03 9.66 -1.30
C ALA A 25 5.12 11.19 -1.42
N LEU A 26 4.18 11.81 -2.13
CA LEU A 26 4.13 13.28 -2.26
C LEU A 26 3.87 13.95 -0.91
N MET A 27 2.97 13.41 -0.10
CA MET A 27 2.70 13.95 1.24
C MET A 27 3.91 13.80 2.14
N ALA A 28 4.59 12.67 2.12
CA ALA A 28 5.79 12.44 2.89
C ALA A 28 6.93 13.39 2.46
N ALA A 29 7.05 13.65 1.17
CA ALA A 29 8.00 14.63 0.64
C ALA A 29 7.71 16.05 1.11
N ASN A 30 6.48 16.34 1.49
CA ASN A 30 6.04 17.60 2.08
C ASN A 30 6.00 17.56 3.62
N GLU A 31 6.81 16.68 4.21
CA GLU A 31 7.04 16.58 5.65
C GLU A 31 5.85 16.04 6.46
N ALA A 32 4.85 15.44 5.82
CA ALA A 32 3.81 14.74 6.53
C ALA A 32 4.33 13.39 7.04
N ASP A 33 3.82 12.97 8.20
CA ASP A 33 4.03 11.62 8.72
C ASP A 33 2.90 10.74 8.17
N VAL A 34 3.23 9.88 7.22
CA VAL A 34 2.25 9.11 6.44
C VAL A 34 2.35 7.62 6.75
N GLU A 35 1.22 7.02 7.09
CA GLU A 35 1.08 5.58 7.24
C GLU A 35 0.03 5.06 6.26
N ILE A 36 0.31 3.91 5.65
CA ILE A 36 -0.68 3.15 4.87
C ILE A 36 -1.01 1.88 5.64
N PHE A 37 -2.30 1.67 5.90
CA PHE A 37 -2.82 0.47 6.54
C PHE A 37 -3.54 -0.37 5.49
N PHE A 38 -3.01 -1.56 5.25
CA PHE A 38 -3.55 -2.50 4.26
C PHE A 38 -4.60 -3.38 4.90
N ASN A 39 -5.75 -3.49 4.24
CA ASN A 39 -6.86 -4.34 4.66
C ASN A 39 -7.55 -4.92 3.44
N MET A 40 -8.40 -5.91 3.63
CA MET A 40 -9.19 -6.56 2.57
C MET A 40 -8.28 -6.99 1.41
N ASP A 41 -8.65 -6.67 0.17
CA ASP A 41 -7.87 -7.04 -1.00
C ASP A 41 -6.47 -6.39 -1.05
N GLY A 42 -6.32 -5.23 -0.40
CA GLY A 42 -5.03 -4.53 -0.29
C GLY A 42 -3.96 -5.37 0.40
N THR A 43 -4.35 -6.18 1.36
CA THR A 43 -3.41 -7.06 2.08
C THR A 43 -2.71 -8.04 1.15
N ARG A 44 -3.35 -8.46 0.05
CA ARG A 44 -2.76 -9.37 -0.92
C ARG A 44 -1.54 -8.79 -1.63
N LEU A 45 -1.42 -7.46 -1.69
CA LEU A 45 -0.25 -6.80 -2.27
C LEU A 45 1.01 -7.00 -1.43
N LEU A 46 0.85 -7.37 -0.18
CA LEU A 46 1.96 -7.55 0.75
C LEU A 46 2.64 -8.90 0.64
N LYS A 47 2.02 -9.86 -0.05
CA LYS A 47 2.66 -11.15 -0.31
C LYS A 47 3.74 -10.98 -1.37
N LYS A 48 4.92 -11.52 -1.11
CA LYS A 48 6.05 -11.49 -2.06
C LYS A 48 5.62 -12.01 -3.44
N GLY A 49 5.99 -11.29 -4.48
CA GLY A 49 5.71 -11.66 -5.87
C GLY A 49 4.38 -11.18 -6.41
N VAL A 50 3.43 -10.74 -5.59
CA VAL A 50 2.10 -10.30 -6.06
C VAL A 50 2.17 -8.91 -6.69
N ALA A 51 2.62 -7.92 -5.96
CA ALA A 51 2.68 -6.53 -6.45
C ALA A 51 3.61 -6.37 -7.65
N GLU A 52 4.64 -7.20 -7.76
CA GLU A 52 5.59 -7.19 -8.87
C GLU A 52 4.98 -7.56 -10.21
N ARG A 53 3.83 -8.25 -10.20
CA ARG A 53 3.14 -8.72 -11.41
C ARG A 53 2.01 -7.81 -11.84
N ILE A 54 1.73 -6.74 -11.10
CA ILE A 54 0.60 -5.85 -11.36
C ILE A 54 1.12 -4.54 -11.92
N VAL A 55 0.67 -4.20 -13.12
CA VAL A 55 0.86 -2.89 -13.70
C VAL A 55 -0.44 -2.12 -13.50
N PRO A 56 -0.43 -1.01 -12.74
CA PRO A 56 -1.64 -0.24 -12.50
C PRO A 56 -1.97 0.61 -13.72
N GLY A 57 -2.79 0.09 -14.58
CA GLY A 57 -3.21 0.73 -15.80
C GLY A 57 -4.19 -0.17 -16.51
N GLU A 58 -4.68 0.29 -17.67
CA GLU A 58 -5.54 -0.57 -18.47
C GLU A 58 -4.74 -1.75 -19.02
N PRO A 59 -5.34 -2.95 -19.06
CA PRO A 59 -4.71 -4.09 -19.71
C PRO A 59 -4.29 -3.71 -21.14
N ASN A 60 -3.07 -4.03 -21.49
CA ASN A 60 -2.46 -3.74 -22.80
C ASN A 60 -2.07 -2.28 -23.04
N CYS A 61 -2.11 -1.40 -22.05
CA CYS A 61 -1.50 -0.08 -22.17
C CYS A 61 0.02 -0.23 -22.25
N LEU A 62 0.56 0.07 -23.43
CA LEU A 62 2.00 0.19 -23.61
C LEU A 62 2.41 1.63 -23.43
N SER A 63 3.54 1.86 -22.80
CA SER A 63 4.15 3.17 -22.81
C SER A 63 4.39 3.61 -24.26
N PRO A 64 4.10 4.87 -24.63
CA PRO A 64 4.36 5.37 -25.97
C PRO A 64 5.79 5.16 -26.46
N ASN A 65 6.74 5.01 -25.55
CA ASN A 65 8.16 4.86 -25.83
C ASN A 65 8.64 3.40 -25.80
N GLY A 66 7.74 2.43 -25.63
CA GLY A 66 8.09 1.02 -25.46
C GLY A 66 8.82 0.74 -24.15
N LYS A 67 8.82 1.67 -23.20
CA LYS A 67 9.43 1.47 -21.89
C LYS A 67 8.58 0.55 -21.03
N LYS A 68 9.23 -0.23 -20.19
CA LYS A 68 8.55 -1.06 -19.19
C LYS A 68 7.74 -0.16 -18.25
N LEU A 69 6.46 -0.47 -18.09
CA LEU A 69 5.59 0.25 -17.17
C LEU A 69 5.94 -0.10 -15.72
N LYS A 70 5.78 0.87 -14.82
CA LYS A 70 5.96 0.66 -13.38
C LYS A 70 4.95 -0.37 -12.86
N THR A 71 5.44 -1.26 -12.02
CA THR A 71 4.58 -2.20 -11.30
C THR A 71 4.09 -1.58 -9.99
N VAL A 72 3.09 -2.19 -9.37
CA VAL A 72 2.63 -1.77 -8.04
C VAL A 72 3.79 -1.85 -7.04
N TYR A 73 4.64 -2.86 -7.15
CA TYR A 73 5.80 -2.97 -6.26
C TYR A 73 6.78 -1.81 -6.42
N ASP A 74 6.96 -1.31 -7.63
CA ASP A 74 7.79 -0.10 -7.85
C ASP A 74 7.22 1.10 -7.11
N PHE A 75 5.90 1.28 -7.12
CA PHE A 75 5.23 2.35 -6.37
C PHE A 75 5.37 2.15 -4.85
N ILE A 76 5.29 0.91 -4.37
CA ILE A 76 5.52 0.59 -2.95
C ILE A 76 6.93 0.99 -2.53
N LYS A 77 7.92 0.63 -3.33
CA LYS A 77 9.33 0.97 -3.05
C LYS A 77 9.56 2.47 -3.03
N ASP A 78 8.98 3.18 -3.98
CA ASP A 78 9.09 4.65 -4.04
C ASP A 78 8.51 5.31 -2.79
N ALA A 79 7.33 4.87 -2.37
CA ALA A 79 6.68 5.39 -1.16
C ALA A 79 7.51 5.05 0.09
N LYS A 80 8.06 3.86 0.17
CA LYS A 80 8.94 3.47 1.28
C LYS A 80 10.17 4.35 1.34
N GLN A 81 10.79 4.62 0.20
CA GLN A 81 11.96 5.49 0.10
C GLN A 81 11.64 6.92 0.53
N ALA A 82 10.42 7.39 0.28
CA ALA A 82 9.96 8.71 0.71
C ALA A 82 9.68 8.82 2.21
N GLY A 83 9.69 7.69 2.93
CA GLY A 83 9.48 7.66 4.38
C GLY A 83 8.09 7.20 4.81
N VAL A 84 7.27 6.71 3.90
CA VAL A 84 5.93 6.18 4.24
C VAL A 84 6.08 4.88 5.03
N LYS A 85 5.26 4.74 6.08
CA LYS A 85 5.19 3.54 6.90
C LYS A 85 4.07 2.64 6.40
N PHE A 86 4.31 1.32 6.40
CA PHE A 86 3.35 0.33 5.95
C PHE A 86 2.96 -0.61 7.07
N TYR A 87 1.67 -0.76 7.30
CA TYR A 87 1.11 -1.67 8.30
C TYR A 87 -0.01 -2.49 7.68
N SER A 88 -0.26 -3.66 8.22
CA SER A 88 -1.37 -4.51 7.77
C SER A 88 -2.29 -4.89 8.91
N CYS A 89 -3.55 -5.09 8.56
CA CYS A 89 -4.54 -5.66 9.46
C CYS A 89 -4.16 -7.12 9.79
N LYS A 90 -4.07 -7.42 11.09
CA LYS A 90 -3.73 -8.76 11.57
C LYS A 90 -4.76 -9.79 11.13
N GLN A 91 -6.05 -9.47 11.24
CA GLN A 91 -7.11 -10.38 10.85
C GLN A 91 -7.06 -10.74 9.36
N ALA A 92 -6.69 -9.77 8.51
CA ALA A 92 -6.55 -10.02 7.08
C ALA A 92 -5.38 -10.95 6.77
N ILE A 93 -4.24 -10.72 7.42
CA ILE A 93 -3.07 -11.60 7.30
C ILE A 93 -3.42 -13.04 7.72
N ASP A 94 -4.06 -13.16 8.88
CA ASP A 94 -4.45 -14.48 9.42
C ASP A 94 -5.46 -15.19 8.49
N SER A 95 -6.46 -14.45 7.97
CA SER A 95 -7.47 -15.01 7.06
C SER A 95 -6.88 -15.53 5.76
N LEU A 96 -5.84 -14.88 5.25
CA LEU A 96 -5.17 -15.28 4.03
C LEU A 96 -4.13 -16.38 4.26
N GLY A 97 -3.84 -16.71 5.52
CA GLY A 97 -2.85 -17.71 5.88
C GLY A 97 -1.42 -17.30 5.58
N TYR A 98 -1.16 -15.98 5.49
CA TYR A 98 0.19 -15.48 5.24
C TYR A 98 1.05 -15.61 6.49
N LYS A 99 2.27 -16.10 6.29
CA LYS A 99 3.30 -16.18 7.33
C LYS A 99 4.24 -14.98 7.21
N PRO A 100 4.98 -14.62 8.26
CA PRO A 100 5.92 -13.49 8.18
C PRO A 100 6.91 -13.59 7.01
N GLU A 101 7.39 -14.79 6.70
CA GLU A 101 8.30 -15.02 5.57
C GLU A 101 7.66 -14.82 4.20
N ASP A 102 6.32 -14.80 4.10
CA ASP A 102 5.60 -14.57 2.86
C ASP A 102 5.48 -13.08 2.52
N LEU A 103 5.76 -12.20 3.47
CA LEU A 103 5.47 -10.78 3.36
C LEU A 103 6.67 -9.98 2.87
N ILE A 104 6.40 -8.91 2.10
CA ILE A 104 7.45 -8.04 1.57
C ILE A 104 8.23 -7.35 2.70
N PRO A 105 9.52 -7.06 2.50
CA PRO A 105 10.34 -6.44 3.55
C PRO A 105 9.96 -5.00 3.86
N GLU A 106 9.25 -4.31 2.96
CA GLU A 106 8.79 -2.95 3.17
C GLU A 106 7.71 -2.81 4.25
N LEU A 107 7.06 -3.91 4.64
CA LEU A 107 6.06 -3.90 5.70
C LEU A 107 6.71 -3.63 7.05
N ASP A 108 6.25 -2.60 7.75
CA ASP A 108 6.81 -2.17 9.03
C ASP A 108 6.18 -2.90 10.22
N GLY A 109 4.95 -3.37 10.07
CA GLY A 109 4.30 -4.10 11.16
C GLY A 109 2.89 -4.56 10.84
N VAL A 110 2.36 -5.36 11.75
CA VAL A 110 1.01 -5.90 11.66
C VAL A 110 0.32 -5.64 12.99
N PHE A 111 -0.89 -5.08 12.95
CA PHE A 111 -1.66 -4.86 14.15
C PHE A 111 -3.16 -5.02 13.86
N PRO A 112 -3.98 -5.25 14.91
CA PRO A 112 -5.42 -5.44 14.71
C PRO A 112 -6.13 -4.14 14.32
N ALA A 113 -7.32 -4.27 13.74
CA ALA A 113 -8.13 -3.13 13.34
C ALA A 113 -8.47 -2.18 14.50
N SER A 114 -8.50 -2.69 15.73
CA SER A 114 -8.69 -1.85 16.92
C SER A 114 -7.58 -0.82 17.10
N GLU A 115 -6.34 -1.20 16.81
CA GLU A 115 -5.21 -0.26 16.82
C GLU A 115 -5.33 0.76 15.69
N PHE A 116 -5.73 0.30 14.51
CA PHE A 116 -5.99 1.21 13.39
C PHE A 116 -7.04 2.27 13.77
N ALA A 117 -8.13 1.87 14.43
CA ALA A 117 -9.18 2.78 14.84
C ALA A 117 -8.64 3.89 15.75
N LEU A 118 -7.81 3.52 16.74
CA LEU A 118 -7.20 4.50 17.64
C LEU A 118 -6.28 5.46 16.90
N ARG A 119 -5.45 4.94 16.00
CA ARG A 119 -4.54 5.78 15.20
C ARG A 119 -5.31 6.73 14.28
N ALA A 120 -6.39 6.24 13.67
CA ALA A 120 -7.24 7.05 12.79
C ALA A 120 -7.91 8.21 13.56
N MET A 121 -8.34 7.96 14.80
CA MET A 121 -8.93 9.01 15.64
C MET A 121 -7.94 10.10 16.01
N GLU A 122 -6.66 9.80 16.09
CA GLU A 122 -5.59 10.73 16.43
C GLU A 122 -4.99 11.42 15.20
N ALA A 123 -5.25 10.93 14.00
CA ALA A 123 -4.68 11.47 12.76
C ALA A 123 -5.33 12.80 12.38
N ASP A 124 -4.55 13.65 11.70
CA ASP A 124 -5.07 14.90 11.15
C ASP A 124 -5.91 14.65 9.91
N LYS A 125 -5.53 13.68 9.09
CA LYS A 125 -6.26 13.28 7.88
C LYS A 125 -6.31 11.77 7.77
N VAL A 126 -7.46 11.25 7.32
CA VAL A 126 -7.65 9.86 6.95
C VAL A 126 -8.17 9.80 5.53
N LEU A 127 -7.43 9.12 4.66
CA LEU A 127 -7.82 8.90 3.26
C LEU A 127 -8.13 7.42 3.06
N THR A 128 -9.03 7.12 2.15
CA THR A 128 -9.41 5.73 1.83
C THR A 128 -9.30 5.47 0.33
N PHE A 129 -8.78 4.30 0.01
CA PHE A 129 -8.65 3.83 -1.37
C PHE A 129 -9.08 2.39 -1.51
#